data_6c7a22da2ca5206f0e8a3188a071e74b
#
_entry.id   6c7a22da2ca5206f0e8a3188a071e74b
#
_cell.length_a   1.000
_cell.length_b   1.000
_cell.length_c   1.000
_cell.angle_alpha   90.00
_cell.angle_beta   90.00
_cell.angle_gamma   90.00
#
_symmetry.space_group_name_H-M   'P 1'
#
loop_
_entity.id
_entity.type
_entity.pdbx_description
1 polymer ?
#
loop_
_entity_poly.entity_id
_entity_poly.type
_entity_poly.pdbx_seq_one_letter_code
_entity_poly.pdbx_strand_id
1 'polypeptide(L)'
;MCSEFSLRFDRASAASPADARFSRLSRALGAIMVPLILAACQTTPDPAVKGAATVEVVQEPGWRTSASASDVARIDRVQAAWNEALANARTRGFARQMSAEGKLLEPSAALPRPAPTPGNYMCRWIRFGTGESRSRAFTTYQPFFCHVGASDDSLSLTKQTGSDRPSGYLFEDSNPRRMVFLGSMALGSESEPLAYGEDVARDMAGVFERIGPMRFRLVIPRPRSGWILEVLELTPAPVQSDE
;
A
#
# COMPACT_ATOMS: atom_id res chain seq x y z
N MET A 1 -48.32 -17.75 -23.40
CA MET A 1 -48.83 -16.39 -23.14
C MET A 1 -47.64 -15.46 -23.21
N CYS A 2 -47.55 -14.77 -24.34
CA CYS A 2 -46.56 -13.76 -24.67
C CYS A 2 -46.77 -12.47 -23.88
N SER A 3 -45.71 -11.79 -23.50
CA SER A 3 -45.71 -10.34 -23.53
C SER A 3 -44.28 -9.84 -23.62
N GLU A 4 -43.93 -9.46 -24.83
CA GLU A 4 -42.78 -8.62 -25.16
C GLU A 4 -43.04 -7.19 -24.66
N PHE A 5 -42.02 -6.57 -24.13
CA PHE A 5 -42.00 -5.10 -23.96
C PHE A 5 -40.72 -4.54 -24.57
N SER A 6 -40.91 -4.12 -25.82
CA SER A 6 -39.94 -3.36 -26.60
C SER A 6 -40.12 -1.89 -26.27
N LEU A 7 -39.07 -1.20 -25.90
CA LEU A 7 -39.05 0.27 -25.85
C LEU A 7 -37.81 0.83 -26.54
N ARG A 8 -38.15 1.55 -27.53
CA ARG A 8 -37.50 2.31 -28.58
C ARG A 8 -36.39 3.24 -28.11
N PHE A 9 -35.35 3.23 -28.93
CA PHE A 9 -34.41 4.31 -29.17
C PHE A 9 -35.12 5.55 -29.70
N ASP A 10 -34.79 6.70 -29.13
CA ASP A 10 -34.98 7.97 -29.83
C ASP A 10 -33.65 8.74 -29.91
N ARG A 11 -33.31 9.03 -31.12
CA ARG A 11 -32.14 9.73 -31.62
C ARG A 11 -32.59 11.16 -32.00
N ALA A 12 -31.95 12.17 -31.46
CA ALA A 12 -31.96 13.53 -32.03
C ALA A 12 -30.58 14.12 -31.74
N SER A 13 -29.69 14.22 -32.62
CA SER A 13 -29.44 14.94 -33.88
C SER A 13 -29.36 16.45 -33.71
N ALA A 14 -28.12 16.93 -33.80
CA ALA A 14 -27.59 18.08 -34.53
C ALA A 14 -28.06 19.50 -34.23
N ALA A 15 -27.10 20.37 -33.98
CA ALA A 15 -26.76 21.47 -34.89
C ALA A 15 -25.70 22.40 -34.29
N SER A 16 -24.59 22.54 -35.01
CA SER A 16 -23.74 23.73 -35.09
C SER A 16 -24.28 24.58 -36.23
N PRO A 17 -24.15 25.89 -36.25
CA PRO A 17 -23.02 26.54 -36.91
C PRO A 17 -22.66 27.92 -36.30
N ALA A 18 -21.38 28.31 -36.32
CA ALA A 18 -20.67 29.10 -37.34
C ALA A 18 -20.91 30.61 -37.34
N ASP A 19 -19.78 31.34 -37.34
CA ASP A 19 -19.46 32.59 -37.99
C ASP A 19 -20.03 33.96 -37.55
N ALA A 20 -19.05 34.82 -37.21
CA ALA A 20 -18.96 36.21 -37.70
C ALA A 20 -17.74 36.90 -37.08
N ARG A 21 -16.61 37.02 -37.75
CA ARG A 21 -16.17 38.04 -38.70
C ARG A 21 -16.04 39.47 -38.15
N PHE A 22 -14.79 39.91 -38.14
CA PHE A 22 -14.25 41.22 -38.55
C PHE A 22 -14.75 42.51 -37.89
N SER A 23 -13.81 43.25 -37.31
CA SER A 23 -13.60 44.65 -37.71
C SER A 23 -12.19 45.14 -37.32
N ARG A 24 -11.40 45.51 -38.31
CA ARG A 24 -10.20 46.34 -38.19
C ARG A 24 -10.65 47.83 -38.20
N LEU A 25 -9.91 48.70 -37.49
CA LEU A 25 -9.55 50.09 -37.88
C LEU A 25 -8.65 50.65 -36.78
N SER A 26 -7.40 50.87 -37.00
CA SER A 26 -6.68 51.98 -37.65
C SER A 26 -6.45 53.21 -36.78
N ARG A 27 -5.19 53.43 -36.50
CA ARG A 27 -4.39 54.66 -36.47
C ARG A 27 -4.83 55.81 -35.57
N ALA A 28 -3.91 56.16 -34.64
CA ALA A 28 -3.42 57.58 -34.61
C ALA A 28 -2.08 57.64 -33.83
N LEU A 29 -1.07 58.20 -34.48
CA LEU A 29 0.17 58.63 -33.88
C LEU A 29 -0.05 59.84 -32.96
N GLY A 30 0.57 59.74 -31.77
CA GLY A 30 0.70 60.92 -30.89
C GLY A 30 2.01 60.78 -30.13
N ALA A 31 3.07 61.41 -30.65
CA ALA A 31 4.33 61.53 -29.96
C ALA A 31 4.22 62.61 -28.87
N ILE A 32 4.37 62.17 -27.59
CA ILE A 32 4.59 63.10 -26.50
C ILE A 32 5.93 62.73 -25.84
N MET A 33 6.91 63.60 -26.06
CA MET A 33 8.18 63.59 -25.29
C MET A 33 7.87 63.94 -23.83
N VAL A 34 8.30 63.10 -22.92
CA VAL A 34 8.31 63.40 -21.49
C VAL A 34 9.73 63.16 -20.95
N PRO A 35 10.27 64.07 -20.16
CA PRO A 35 11.67 64.08 -19.77
C PRO A 35 11.99 62.96 -18.75
N LEU A 36 13.14 62.35 -18.92
CA LEU A 36 13.75 61.33 -18.09
C LEU A 36 14.16 61.94 -16.73
N ILE A 37 13.40 61.74 -15.70
CA ILE A 37 13.81 61.99 -14.32
C ILE A 37 14.45 60.71 -13.80
N LEU A 38 15.79 60.68 -13.70
CA LEU A 38 16.51 59.64 -12.98
C LEU A 38 16.24 59.81 -11.46
N ALA A 39 15.27 59.09 -10.94
CA ALA A 39 15.16 58.88 -9.51
C ALA A 39 16.06 57.70 -9.12
N ALA A 40 17.20 58.00 -8.53
CA ALA A 40 18.06 57.03 -7.90
C ALA A 40 17.31 56.44 -6.68
N CYS A 41 16.74 55.23 -6.83
CA CYS A 41 16.27 54.44 -5.70
C CYS A 41 17.51 53.98 -4.90
N GLN A 42 17.75 54.61 -3.79
CA GLN A 42 18.64 54.07 -2.72
C GLN A 42 17.92 52.85 -2.12
N THR A 43 18.36 51.68 -2.45
CA THR A 43 18.00 50.45 -1.73
C THR A 43 18.68 50.47 -0.38
N THR A 44 17.93 50.84 0.65
CA THR A 44 18.32 50.55 2.06
C THR A 44 18.37 49.03 2.21
N PRO A 45 19.45 48.44 2.75
CA PRO A 45 19.46 47.01 3.06
C PRO A 45 18.45 46.76 4.16
N ASP A 46 17.44 45.97 3.85
CA ASP A 46 16.46 45.45 4.79
C ASP A 46 17.20 44.64 5.89
N PRO A 47 16.92 44.89 7.18
CA PRO A 47 17.53 44.07 8.23
C PRO A 47 17.11 42.61 8.02
N ALA A 48 18.12 41.73 7.89
CA ALA A 48 17.99 40.32 7.69
C ALA A 48 16.80 39.75 8.48
N VAL A 49 15.76 39.36 7.76
CA VAL A 49 14.69 38.50 8.29
C VAL A 49 15.37 37.21 8.71
N LYS A 50 15.59 37.03 10.01
CA LYS A 50 16.03 35.77 10.58
C LYS A 50 15.09 34.69 10.07
N GLY A 51 15.67 33.69 9.38
CA GLY A 51 15.00 32.69 8.65
C GLY A 51 13.73 32.19 9.32
N ALA A 52 12.62 32.34 8.63
CA ALA A 52 11.43 31.58 8.95
C ALA A 52 11.84 30.11 8.84
N ALA A 53 11.79 29.38 9.94
CA ALA A 53 11.95 27.95 9.93
C ALA A 53 10.86 27.42 8.99
N THR A 54 11.28 26.93 7.83
CA THR A 54 10.39 26.22 6.91
C THR A 54 9.96 24.98 7.68
N VAL A 55 8.75 24.96 8.18
CA VAL A 55 8.15 23.75 8.71
C VAL A 55 7.99 22.85 7.50
N GLU A 56 8.88 21.85 7.39
CA GLU A 56 8.73 20.78 6.43
C GLU A 56 7.42 20.07 6.77
N VAL A 57 6.40 20.27 5.96
CA VAL A 57 5.13 19.55 6.10
C VAL A 57 5.45 18.11 5.75
N VAL A 58 5.65 17.28 6.77
CA VAL A 58 5.76 15.84 6.61
C VAL A 58 4.42 15.37 6.04
N GLN A 59 4.41 15.09 4.74
CA GLN A 59 3.24 14.56 4.08
C GLN A 59 2.98 13.15 4.64
N GLU A 60 1.82 12.97 5.27
CA GLU A 60 1.42 11.66 5.78
C GLU A 60 1.38 10.65 4.62
N PRO A 61 1.92 9.43 4.80
CA PRO A 61 1.88 8.41 3.77
C PRO A 61 0.45 8.13 3.29
N GLY A 62 0.27 7.98 1.98
CA GLY A 62 -1.05 7.78 1.36
C GLY A 62 -1.86 6.61 1.94
N TRP A 63 -1.20 5.57 2.46
CA TRP A 63 -1.87 4.44 3.10
C TRP A 63 -2.66 4.85 4.37
N ARG A 64 -2.22 5.88 5.12
CA ARG A 64 -2.92 6.35 6.33
C ARG A 64 -4.28 6.96 6.02
N THR A 65 -4.45 7.54 4.85
CA THR A 65 -5.74 8.08 4.40
C THR A 65 -6.69 6.99 3.90
N SER A 66 -6.14 5.87 3.44
CA SER A 66 -6.91 4.72 2.95
C SER A 66 -7.25 3.73 4.07
N ALA A 67 -6.42 3.64 5.10
CA ALA A 67 -6.59 2.69 6.18
C ALA A 67 -7.61 3.16 7.23
N SER A 68 -8.33 2.20 7.83
CA SER A 68 -9.16 2.48 8.99
C SER A 68 -8.29 2.91 10.19
N ALA A 69 -8.82 3.75 11.08
CA ALA A 69 -8.10 4.17 12.29
C ALA A 69 -7.64 2.98 13.15
N SER A 70 -8.41 1.90 13.19
CA SER A 70 -8.05 0.66 13.90
C SER A 70 -6.85 -0.03 13.26
N ASP A 71 -6.76 -0.03 11.94
CA ASP A 71 -5.66 -0.65 11.22
C ASP A 71 -4.38 0.18 11.30
N VAL A 72 -4.49 1.50 11.21
CA VAL A 72 -3.38 2.42 11.51
C VAL A 72 -2.82 2.12 12.91
N ALA A 73 -3.68 2.04 13.92
CA ALA A 73 -3.24 1.75 15.29
C ALA A 73 -2.61 0.35 15.46
N ARG A 74 -3.03 -0.65 14.67
CA ARG A 74 -2.40 -1.99 14.66
C ARG A 74 -1.02 -1.95 14.03
N ILE A 75 -0.87 -1.29 12.88
CA ILE A 75 0.41 -1.12 12.18
C ILE A 75 1.41 -0.35 13.05
N ASP A 76 1.00 0.75 13.67
CA ASP A 76 1.86 1.54 14.56
C ASP A 76 2.35 0.74 15.77
N ARG A 77 1.60 -0.29 16.19
CA ARG A 77 1.93 -1.19 17.30
C ARG A 77 2.51 -2.54 16.88
N VAL A 78 2.98 -2.68 15.64
CA VAL A 78 3.53 -3.95 15.13
C VAL A 78 4.66 -4.49 16.00
N GLN A 79 5.51 -3.63 16.55
CA GLN A 79 6.60 -4.05 17.45
C GLN A 79 6.09 -4.68 18.75
N ALA A 80 5.00 -4.15 19.30
CA ALA A 80 4.39 -4.74 20.49
C ALA A 80 3.79 -6.13 20.19
N ALA A 81 3.17 -6.29 19.03
CA ALA A 81 2.67 -7.59 18.58
C ALA A 81 3.80 -8.60 18.38
N TRP A 82 4.93 -8.20 17.81
CA TRP A 82 6.14 -9.03 17.70
C TRP A 82 6.63 -9.50 19.07
N ASN A 83 6.82 -8.58 20.01
CA ASN A 83 7.34 -8.88 21.34
C ASN A 83 6.44 -9.88 22.05
N GLU A 84 5.13 -9.69 22.01
CA GLU A 84 4.16 -10.59 22.62
C GLU A 84 4.14 -11.96 21.96
N ALA A 85 4.09 -12.02 20.63
CA ALA A 85 4.05 -13.26 19.86
C ALA A 85 5.29 -14.14 20.16
N LEU A 86 6.47 -13.54 20.08
CA LEU A 86 7.73 -14.24 20.31
C LEU A 86 7.87 -14.67 21.78
N ALA A 87 7.49 -13.85 22.74
CA ALA A 87 7.54 -14.19 24.15
C ALA A 87 6.59 -15.35 24.46
N ASN A 88 5.34 -15.28 23.99
CA ASN A 88 4.37 -16.37 24.18
C ASN A 88 4.83 -17.69 23.59
N ALA A 89 5.34 -17.67 22.36
CA ALA A 89 5.83 -18.90 21.71
C ALA A 89 7.07 -19.49 22.46
N ARG A 90 8.00 -18.65 22.96
CA ARG A 90 9.13 -19.11 23.75
C ARG A 90 8.69 -19.79 25.04
N THR A 91 7.78 -19.19 25.80
CA THR A 91 7.25 -19.77 27.06
C THR A 91 6.54 -21.09 26.83
N ARG A 92 6.00 -21.33 25.63
CA ARG A 92 5.35 -22.57 25.23
C ARG A 92 6.31 -23.61 24.66
N GLY A 93 7.62 -23.31 24.64
CA GLY A 93 8.68 -24.27 24.27
C GLY A 93 9.00 -24.32 22.77
N PHE A 94 8.69 -23.27 21.98
CA PHE A 94 8.98 -23.20 20.54
C PHE A 94 10.30 -22.48 20.21
N ALA A 95 11.14 -22.19 21.19
CA ALA A 95 12.38 -21.42 20.98
C ALA A 95 13.28 -22.00 19.87
N ARG A 96 13.43 -23.34 19.81
CA ARG A 96 14.25 -24.01 18.77
C ARG A 96 13.64 -23.85 17.38
N GLN A 97 12.33 -24.08 17.24
CA GLN A 97 11.63 -23.96 15.95
C GLN A 97 11.69 -22.52 15.45
N MET A 98 11.47 -21.53 16.32
CA MET A 98 11.58 -20.12 15.97
C MET A 98 13.01 -19.74 15.56
N SER A 99 14.03 -20.26 16.24
CA SER A 99 15.43 -20.00 15.88
C SER A 99 15.79 -20.55 14.50
N ALA A 100 15.18 -21.67 14.09
CA ALA A 100 15.37 -22.25 12.77
C ALA A 100 14.82 -21.37 11.63
N GLU A 101 13.86 -20.49 11.89
CA GLU A 101 13.31 -19.55 10.92
C GLU A 101 14.25 -18.35 10.63
N GLY A 102 15.24 -18.12 11.49
CA GLY A 102 16.26 -17.10 11.34
C GLY A 102 15.66 -15.69 11.15
N LYS A 103 16.13 -14.99 10.11
CA LYS A 103 15.71 -13.60 9.80
C LYS A 103 14.21 -13.42 9.60
N LEU A 104 13.49 -14.47 9.26
CA LEU A 104 12.04 -14.40 9.07
C LEU A 104 11.33 -13.96 10.36
N LEU A 105 11.79 -14.43 11.51
CA LEU A 105 11.23 -14.13 12.82
C LEU A 105 12.09 -13.16 13.65
N GLU A 106 13.03 -12.48 13.03
CA GLU A 106 13.83 -11.42 13.65
C GLU A 106 13.19 -10.06 13.36
N PRO A 107 12.59 -9.36 14.35
CA PRO A 107 11.87 -8.11 14.13
C PRO A 107 12.71 -7.01 13.46
N SER A 108 14.03 -6.98 13.73
CA SER A 108 14.97 -5.99 13.21
C SER A 108 15.56 -6.32 11.83
N ALA A 109 15.14 -7.43 11.17
CA ALA A 109 15.74 -7.91 9.93
C ALA A 109 15.39 -7.07 8.68
N ALA A 110 14.50 -6.11 8.78
CA ALA A 110 14.05 -5.28 7.65
C ALA A 110 15.20 -4.52 6.99
N LEU A 111 15.29 -4.63 5.66
CA LEU A 111 16.30 -3.99 4.82
C LEU A 111 15.70 -2.84 4.02
N PRO A 112 16.50 -1.83 3.62
CA PRO A 112 16.08 -0.77 2.70
C PRO A 112 15.59 -1.33 1.35
N ARG A 113 14.79 -0.54 0.63
CA ARG A 113 14.17 -0.92 -0.65
C ARG A 113 13.30 -2.17 -0.49
N PRO A 114 12.16 -2.04 0.20
CA PRO A 114 11.27 -3.14 0.54
C PRO A 114 10.46 -3.66 -0.64
N ALA A 115 10.32 -2.89 -1.73
CA ALA A 115 9.49 -3.24 -2.87
C ALA A 115 9.92 -4.58 -3.51
N PRO A 116 9.00 -5.55 -3.64
CA PRO A 116 9.27 -6.81 -4.29
C PRO A 116 9.26 -6.64 -5.82
N THR A 117 10.01 -7.50 -6.52
CA THR A 117 9.89 -7.60 -7.97
C THR A 117 8.58 -8.29 -8.33
N PRO A 118 7.80 -7.79 -9.30
CA PRO A 118 6.61 -8.48 -9.79
C PRO A 118 6.94 -9.89 -10.30
N GLY A 119 6.04 -10.83 -10.04
CA GLY A 119 6.20 -12.23 -10.42
C GLY A 119 5.62 -13.23 -9.44
N ASN A 120 5.93 -14.50 -9.65
CA ASN A 120 5.44 -15.59 -8.83
C ASN A 120 6.37 -15.90 -7.66
N TYR A 121 5.77 -16.17 -6.52
CA TYR A 121 6.46 -16.48 -5.27
C TYR A 121 5.92 -17.77 -4.65
N MET A 122 6.77 -18.45 -3.92
CA MET A 122 6.37 -19.43 -2.91
C MET A 122 6.16 -18.69 -1.61
N CYS A 123 4.98 -18.84 -1.04
CA CYS A 123 4.57 -18.21 0.21
C CYS A 123 4.30 -19.25 1.29
N ARG A 124 4.53 -18.88 2.55
CA ARG A 124 4.30 -19.76 3.70
C ARG A 124 3.85 -18.94 4.90
N TRP A 125 2.75 -19.36 5.52
CA TRP A 125 2.30 -18.75 6.77
C TRP A 125 3.05 -19.30 7.99
N ILE A 126 3.37 -18.38 8.89
CA ILE A 126 3.68 -18.66 10.29
C ILE A 126 2.69 -17.85 11.14
N ARG A 127 2.06 -18.48 12.09
CA ARG A 127 1.04 -17.86 12.95
C ARG A 127 1.38 -18.02 14.42
N PHE A 128 1.16 -16.95 15.17
CA PHE A 128 1.34 -16.88 16.61
C PHE A 128 0.00 -16.56 17.26
N GLY A 129 -0.48 -17.43 18.14
CA GLY A 129 -1.78 -17.24 18.77
C GLY A 129 -1.71 -17.24 20.29
N THR A 130 -2.81 -16.80 20.88
CA THR A 130 -3.14 -16.99 22.29
C THR A 130 -3.97 -18.24 22.42
N GLY A 131 -3.85 -18.97 23.48
CA GLY A 131 -4.72 -20.09 23.78
C GLY A 131 -4.03 -21.15 24.60
N GLU A 132 -4.83 -21.99 25.22
CA GLU A 132 -4.33 -23.06 26.08
C GLU A 132 -3.64 -24.17 25.27
N SER A 133 -4.06 -24.37 24.02
CA SER A 133 -3.41 -25.33 23.13
C SER A 133 -2.01 -24.88 22.75
N ARG A 134 -1.05 -25.70 23.06
CA ARG A 134 0.37 -25.48 22.67
C ARG A 134 0.52 -25.23 21.17
N SER A 135 -0.19 -25.97 20.34
CA SER A 135 -0.11 -25.85 18.88
C SER A 135 -0.56 -24.47 18.35
N ARG A 136 -1.40 -23.74 19.06
CA ARG A 136 -1.81 -22.38 18.68
C ARG A 136 -0.75 -21.32 19.00
N ALA A 137 0.18 -21.59 19.92
CA ALA A 137 1.20 -20.60 20.25
C ALA A 137 2.19 -20.34 19.10
N PHE A 138 2.44 -21.36 18.27
CA PHE A 138 3.30 -21.27 17.09
C PHE A 138 2.92 -22.36 16.10
N THR A 139 2.54 -21.95 14.89
CA THR A 139 2.15 -22.87 13.81
C THR A 139 2.78 -22.43 12.50
N THR A 140 3.39 -23.39 11.79
CA THR A 140 3.89 -23.21 10.42
C THR A 140 3.01 -23.98 9.46
N TYR A 141 2.82 -23.44 8.26
CA TYR A 141 1.97 -24.03 7.23
C TYR A 141 2.80 -24.47 6.03
N GLN A 142 2.23 -25.37 5.22
CA GLN A 142 2.83 -25.76 3.95
C GLN A 142 2.89 -24.58 2.98
N PRO A 143 3.94 -24.53 2.12
CA PRO A 143 4.04 -23.49 1.11
C PRO A 143 2.91 -23.56 0.07
N PHE A 144 2.58 -22.39 -0.50
CA PHE A 144 1.62 -22.21 -1.56
C PHE A 144 2.06 -21.10 -2.52
N PHE A 145 1.38 -20.94 -3.65
CA PHE A 145 1.71 -19.90 -4.62
C PHE A 145 1.08 -18.56 -4.28
N CYS A 146 1.89 -17.51 -4.40
CA CYS A 146 1.49 -16.11 -4.37
C CYS A 146 1.96 -15.42 -5.65
N HIS A 147 1.31 -14.33 -5.99
CA HIS A 147 1.70 -13.46 -7.08
C HIS A 147 1.86 -12.03 -6.60
N VAL A 148 2.94 -11.38 -7.00
CA VAL A 148 3.11 -9.94 -6.89
C VAL A 148 2.84 -9.35 -8.26
N GLY A 149 1.79 -8.56 -8.38
CA GLY A 149 1.43 -7.83 -9.59
C GLY A 149 1.96 -6.41 -9.56
N ALA A 150 2.14 -5.82 -10.75
CA ALA A 150 2.38 -4.40 -10.91
C ALA A 150 1.36 -3.84 -11.90
N SER A 151 0.77 -2.70 -11.58
CA SER A 151 -0.11 -1.95 -12.45
C SER A 151 0.18 -0.47 -12.22
N ASP A 152 0.60 0.23 -13.27
CA ASP A 152 1.00 1.64 -13.22
C ASP A 152 1.93 1.92 -12.02
N ASP A 153 1.44 2.65 -11.02
CA ASP A 153 2.21 3.04 -9.84
C ASP A 153 1.95 2.16 -8.60
N SER A 154 1.28 1.02 -8.74
CA SER A 154 0.89 0.17 -7.61
C SER A 154 1.43 -1.25 -7.70
N LEU A 155 1.83 -1.79 -6.56
CA LEU A 155 2.14 -3.21 -6.38
C LEU A 155 1.00 -3.90 -5.66
N SER A 156 0.66 -5.11 -6.08
CA SER A 156 -0.32 -5.96 -5.41
C SER A 156 0.31 -7.26 -4.95
N LEU A 157 -0.26 -7.85 -3.91
CA LEU A 157 0.10 -9.18 -3.43
C LEU A 157 -1.16 -10.02 -3.30
N THR A 158 -1.19 -11.16 -3.98
CA THR A 158 -2.35 -12.07 -3.99
C THR A 158 -1.91 -13.52 -3.77
N LYS A 159 -2.55 -14.21 -2.84
CA LYS A 159 -2.44 -15.67 -2.73
C LYS A 159 -3.33 -16.32 -3.78
N GLN A 160 -2.74 -17.20 -4.60
CA GLN A 160 -3.42 -17.76 -5.76
C GLN A 160 -4.20 -19.05 -5.46
N THR A 161 -3.79 -19.81 -4.44
CA THR A 161 -4.33 -21.16 -4.20
C THR A 161 -4.81 -21.35 -2.75
N GLY A 162 -5.74 -22.27 -2.54
CA GLY A 162 -6.31 -22.63 -1.25
C GLY A 162 -7.52 -21.77 -0.85
N SER A 163 -8.04 -21.99 0.36
CA SER A 163 -9.31 -21.40 0.81
C SER A 163 -9.18 -19.95 1.26
N ASP A 164 -8.14 -19.65 2.05
CA ASP A 164 -7.94 -18.31 2.61
C ASP A 164 -6.95 -17.57 1.71
N ARG A 165 -7.44 -16.69 0.85
CA ARG A 165 -6.63 -16.01 -0.16
C ARG A 165 -6.57 -14.51 0.12
N PRO A 166 -5.56 -14.03 0.87
CA PRO A 166 -5.32 -12.59 0.99
C PRO A 166 -4.98 -11.98 -0.38
N SER A 167 -5.57 -10.84 -0.65
CA SER A 167 -5.25 -10.01 -1.80
C SER A 167 -5.33 -8.54 -1.42
N GLY A 168 -4.41 -7.73 -1.93
CA GLY A 168 -4.38 -6.30 -1.63
C GLY A 168 -3.20 -5.59 -2.26
N TYR A 169 -3.05 -4.34 -1.91
CA TYR A 169 -2.04 -3.44 -2.44
C TYR A 169 -0.96 -3.12 -1.43
N LEU A 170 0.25 -2.84 -1.94
CA LEU A 170 1.41 -2.43 -1.19
C LEU A 170 1.62 -0.92 -1.38
N PHE A 171 1.48 -0.17 -0.33
CA PHE A 171 1.64 1.28 -0.30
C PHE A 171 3.02 1.65 0.24
N GLU A 172 3.61 2.72 -0.27
CA GLU A 172 4.81 3.30 0.31
C GLU A 172 4.55 3.79 1.74
N ASP A 173 5.60 3.73 2.58
CA ASP A 173 5.60 4.28 3.93
C ASP A 173 6.76 5.29 4.09
N SER A 174 6.64 6.18 5.04
CA SER A 174 7.72 7.11 5.43
C SER A 174 8.98 6.37 5.92
N ASN A 175 8.85 5.14 6.41
CA ASN A 175 9.97 4.28 6.75
C ASN A 175 10.50 3.56 5.48
N PRO A 176 11.75 3.85 5.02
CA PRO A 176 12.29 3.29 3.77
C PRO A 176 12.59 1.78 3.82
N ARG A 177 12.33 1.11 4.95
CA ARG A 177 12.56 -0.34 5.13
C ARG A 177 11.28 -1.15 5.05
N ARG A 178 10.12 -0.52 4.86
CA ARG A 178 8.84 -1.21 4.79
C ARG A 178 7.87 -0.57 3.81
N MET A 179 6.92 -1.36 3.37
CA MET A 179 5.68 -0.92 2.74
C MET A 179 4.51 -1.32 3.64
N VAL A 180 3.33 -0.76 3.40
CA VAL A 180 2.11 -1.15 4.10
C VAL A 180 1.19 -1.89 3.15
N PHE A 181 0.73 -3.05 3.58
CA PHE A 181 -0.26 -3.86 2.89
C PHE A 181 -1.65 -3.52 3.43
N LEU A 182 -2.56 -3.16 2.52
CA LEU A 182 -3.99 -3.06 2.77
C LEU A 182 -4.72 -3.96 1.77
N GLY A 183 -5.56 -4.83 2.25
CA GLY A 183 -6.26 -5.81 1.43
C GLY A 183 -7.39 -6.48 2.17
N SER A 184 -7.90 -7.53 1.57
CA SER A 184 -8.99 -8.33 2.11
C SER A 184 -8.73 -9.84 1.93
N MET A 185 -9.45 -10.65 2.66
CA MET A 185 -9.41 -12.10 2.58
C MET A 185 -10.55 -12.61 1.68
N ALA A 186 -10.20 -13.18 0.53
CA ALA A 186 -11.16 -13.96 -0.26
C ALA A 186 -11.34 -15.35 0.36
N LEU A 187 -12.57 -15.79 0.47
CA LEU A 187 -12.95 -17.04 1.12
C LEU A 187 -13.48 -18.07 0.13
N GLY A 188 -13.16 -19.33 0.35
CA GLY A 188 -13.72 -20.46 -0.38
C GLY A 188 -13.57 -20.32 -1.90
N SER A 189 -14.70 -20.31 -2.61
CA SER A 189 -14.79 -20.28 -4.07
C SER A 189 -14.97 -18.88 -4.66
N GLU A 190 -14.83 -17.82 -3.88
CA GLU A 190 -14.90 -16.45 -4.40
C GLU A 190 -13.83 -16.27 -5.50
N SER A 191 -14.24 -15.77 -6.68
CA SER A 191 -13.34 -15.54 -7.82
C SER A 191 -12.42 -14.36 -7.57
N GLU A 192 -12.94 -13.32 -6.91
CA GLU A 192 -12.23 -12.08 -6.62
C GLU A 192 -12.39 -11.71 -5.14
N PRO A 193 -11.32 -11.21 -4.49
CA PRO A 193 -11.42 -10.68 -3.15
C PRO A 193 -12.17 -9.34 -3.18
N LEU A 194 -12.88 -9.04 -2.11
CA LEU A 194 -13.44 -7.71 -1.89
C LEU A 194 -12.30 -6.67 -1.78
N ALA A 195 -12.60 -5.43 -2.13
CA ALA A 195 -11.65 -4.35 -1.87
C ALA A 195 -11.53 -4.09 -0.35
N TYR A 196 -10.38 -3.57 0.07
CA TYR A 196 -10.18 -3.13 1.46
C TYR A 196 -11.24 -2.10 1.84
N GLY A 197 -11.89 -2.28 2.97
CA GLY A 197 -12.95 -1.42 3.49
C GLY A 197 -14.38 -1.83 3.11
N GLU A 198 -14.58 -2.76 2.17
CA GLU A 198 -15.92 -3.25 1.80
C GLU A 198 -16.49 -4.22 2.84
N ASP A 199 -15.65 -5.06 3.42
CA ASP A 199 -16.02 -5.95 4.55
C ASP A 199 -14.95 -5.86 5.64
N VAL A 200 -15.22 -5.08 6.65
CA VAL A 200 -14.31 -4.84 7.77
C VAL A 200 -13.89 -6.14 8.48
N ALA A 201 -14.73 -7.17 8.48
CA ALA A 201 -14.39 -8.45 9.10
C ALA A 201 -13.30 -9.21 8.31
N ARG A 202 -13.14 -8.93 7.03
CA ARG A 202 -12.15 -9.53 6.13
C ARG A 202 -10.95 -8.64 5.86
N ASP A 203 -11.00 -7.36 6.27
CA ASP A 203 -9.91 -6.42 6.06
C ASP A 203 -8.61 -6.91 6.69
N MET A 204 -7.55 -6.78 5.94
CA MET A 204 -6.19 -7.13 6.32
C MET A 204 -5.29 -5.92 6.20
N ALA A 205 -4.52 -5.65 7.23
CA ALA A 205 -3.52 -4.58 7.23
C ALA A 205 -2.23 -5.09 7.86
N GLY A 206 -1.11 -4.82 7.22
CA GLY A 206 0.18 -5.34 7.66
C GLY A 206 1.37 -4.53 7.15
N VAL A 207 2.55 -4.93 7.59
CA VAL A 207 3.83 -4.34 7.23
C VAL A 207 4.57 -5.32 6.32
N PHE A 208 4.92 -4.87 5.12
CA PHE A 208 5.67 -5.65 4.16
C PHE A 208 7.15 -5.22 4.17
N GLU A 209 8.06 -6.18 4.28
CA GLU A 209 9.48 -5.94 4.48
C GLU A 209 10.35 -6.87 3.64
N ARG A 210 11.45 -6.35 3.16
CA ARG A 210 12.52 -7.17 2.58
C ARG A 210 13.49 -7.59 3.68
N ILE A 211 13.77 -8.89 3.79
CA ILE A 211 14.65 -9.45 4.82
C ILE A 211 15.87 -10.20 4.23
N GLY A 212 15.99 -10.22 2.92
CA GLY A 212 17.09 -10.84 2.17
C GLY A 212 17.13 -10.34 0.73
N PRO A 213 18.06 -10.83 -0.11
CA PRO A 213 18.17 -10.43 -1.51
C PRO A 213 16.84 -10.58 -2.28
N MET A 214 16.20 -11.75 -2.17
CA MET A 214 14.91 -12.06 -2.79
C MET A 214 13.97 -12.71 -1.76
N ARG A 215 14.08 -12.32 -0.50
CA ARG A 215 13.26 -12.84 0.58
C ARG A 215 12.51 -11.72 1.26
N PHE A 216 11.20 -11.86 1.33
CA PHE A 216 10.29 -10.85 1.88
C PHE A 216 9.40 -11.48 2.95
N ARG A 217 8.79 -10.62 3.75
CA ARG A 217 7.73 -11.01 4.68
C ARG A 217 6.63 -9.95 4.72
N LEU A 218 5.40 -10.41 4.86
CA LEU A 218 4.26 -9.59 5.27
C LEU A 218 3.94 -9.94 6.72
N VAL A 219 3.94 -8.95 7.59
CA VAL A 219 3.66 -9.08 9.03
C VAL A 219 2.32 -8.44 9.32
N ILE A 220 1.34 -9.23 9.76
CA ILE A 220 0.00 -8.76 10.09
C ILE A 220 -0.17 -8.81 11.61
N PRO A 221 -0.11 -7.65 12.29
CA PRO A 221 -0.31 -7.57 13.73
C PRO A 221 -1.80 -7.64 14.07
N ARG A 222 -2.14 -8.45 15.04
CA ARG A 222 -3.51 -8.57 15.55
C ARG A 222 -4.56 -8.75 14.45
N PRO A 223 -4.40 -9.76 13.56
CA PRO A 223 -5.37 -10.01 12.50
C PRO A 223 -6.75 -10.29 13.07
N ARG A 224 -7.79 -10.03 12.27
CA ARG A 224 -9.20 -10.28 12.69
C ARG A 224 -9.50 -11.75 12.93
N SER A 225 -8.65 -12.65 12.42
CA SER A 225 -8.66 -14.09 12.69
C SER A 225 -8.34 -14.48 14.15
N GLY A 226 -7.96 -13.51 15.00
CA GLY A 226 -7.73 -13.72 16.44
C GLY A 226 -6.33 -14.21 16.80
N TRP A 227 -5.37 -14.20 15.86
CA TRP A 227 -3.96 -14.44 16.15
C TRP A 227 -3.31 -13.20 16.77
N ILE A 228 -2.20 -13.37 17.49
CA ILE A 228 -1.37 -12.24 17.94
C ILE A 228 -0.64 -11.63 16.77
N LEU A 229 -0.09 -12.51 15.91
CA LEU A 229 0.72 -12.12 14.77
C LEU A 229 0.63 -13.20 13.69
N GLU A 230 0.51 -12.78 12.45
CA GLU A 230 0.72 -13.62 11.28
C GLU A 230 1.90 -13.10 10.48
N VAL A 231 2.75 -14.01 10.03
CA VAL A 231 3.91 -13.73 9.17
C VAL A 231 3.77 -14.55 7.92
N LEU A 232 3.66 -13.89 6.77
CA LEU A 232 3.70 -14.52 5.46
C LEU A 232 5.11 -14.34 4.90
N GLU A 233 5.82 -15.44 4.72
CA GLU A 233 7.10 -15.47 4.01
C GLU A 233 6.85 -15.47 2.50
N LEU A 234 7.71 -14.77 1.74
CA LEU A 234 7.75 -14.83 0.28
C LEU A 234 9.18 -15.10 -0.18
N THR A 235 9.34 -16.13 -1.00
CA THR A 235 10.59 -16.45 -1.73
C THR A 235 10.25 -16.64 -3.21
N PRO A 236 11.17 -16.37 -4.17
CA PRO A 236 10.89 -16.61 -5.58
C PRO A 236 10.40 -18.03 -5.83
N ALA A 237 9.36 -18.17 -6.66
CA ALA A 237 8.96 -19.50 -7.10
C ALA A 237 10.08 -20.14 -7.95
N PRO A 238 10.27 -21.46 -7.88
CA PRO A 238 11.17 -22.15 -8.78
C PRO A 238 10.82 -21.87 -10.23
N VAL A 239 11.82 -21.60 -11.06
CA VAL A 239 11.62 -21.51 -12.51
C VAL A 239 11.23 -22.92 -12.99
N GLN A 240 10.05 -23.05 -13.59
CA GLN A 240 9.71 -24.29 -14.28
C GLN A 240 10.61 -24.35 -15.51
N SER A 241 11.56 -25.29 -15.53
CA SER A 241 12.25 -25.68 -16.75
C SER A 241 11.22 -26.43 -17.59
N ASP A 242 10.87 -25.88 -18.76
CA ASP A 242 10.15 -26.62 -19.78
C ASP A 242 11.03 -27.80 -20.21
N GLU A 243 10.70 -29.03 -19.71
CA GLU A 243 11.20 -30.30 -20.24
C GLU A 243 10.31 -30.78 -21.38
#